data_5ec7be6ba955f465f10483ac9a63365c
#
_entry.id   5ec7be6ba955f465f10483ac9a63365c
#
_cell.length_a   1.000
_cell.length_b   1.000
_cell.length_c   1.000
_cell.angle_alpha   90.00
_cell.angle_beta   90.00
_cell.angle_gamma   90.00
#
_symmetry.space_group_name_H-M   'P 1'
#
loop_
_entity.id
_entity.type
_entity.pdbx_description
1 polymer ?
#
loop_
_entity_poly.entity_id
_entity_poly.type
_entity_poly.pdbx_seq_one_letter_code
_entity_poly.pdbx_strand_id
1 'polypeptide(L)'
;MGTNDELHDASVTLRSPDEDAAEGEAQADVGRDGSRRGARAEPAATPVRAKAGAGAGVKARRRTRRADADDNGQGRGQGRGQDHSHDGPAGEGMPAPERRPAREPSHRIAEQPAFVLHSYPYRETSLVIDVFSRDHGRLALVAKGAKRPHSALRGVLQTFQPLSMSWSGKSEMRTLTGAEWVGGMLPLTGDALLCGFYVNELLVKFCAREDPHPQLFHHYVVTLTRLAHDEPAVQVLRSFERVLLRETGYAMALDRTVARKAVMPDGRYVFDPERGVREAASEWPSHWPVVSGQTLLDMECDDYHRVQTVAQSKTLMRFLLNTYLGGAPLATRQILLDLQNL
;
A
#
# COMPACT_ATOMS: atom_id res chain seq x y z
N MET A 1 -12.88 -69.43 -23.65
CA MET A 1 -11.53 -69.44 -23.11
C MET A 1 -11.31 -68.04 -22.67
N GLY A 2 -11.59 -67.65 -21.49
CA GLY A 2 -10.90 -67.86 -20.18
C GLY A 2 -10.04 -66.59 -20.05
N THR A 3 -9.99 -65.83 -19.07
CA THR A 3 -10.15 -66.00 -17.61
C THR A 3 -10.38 -64.60 -16.99
N ASN A 4 -11.19 -64.62 -15.93
CA ASN A 4 -11.31 -63.52 -14.91
C ASN A 4 -9.95 -63.11 -14.34
N ASP A 5 -9.85 -61.87 -13.97
CA ASP A 5 -9.10 -61.51 -12.77
C ASP A 5 -9.77 -60.35 -12.02
N GLU A 6 -10.22 -60.68 -10.82
CA GLU A 6 -10.79 -59.81 -9.81
C GLU A 6 -9.66 -58.98 -9.19
N LEU A 7 -9.84 -57.69 -9.04
CA LEU A 7 -9.03 -56.86 -8.14
C LEU A 7 -9.91 -56.19 -7.10
N HIS A 8 -9.64 -56.58 -5.88
CA HIS A 8 -10.22 -56.17 -4.61
C HIS A 8 -10.28 -54.63 -4.41
N ASP A 9 -11.48 -54.25 -4.08
CA ASP A 9 -11.82 -53.00 -3.40
C ASP A 9 -11.32 -53.04 -1.95
N ALA A 10 -10.40 -52.14 -1.59
CA ALA A 10 -9.96 -51.91 -0.23
C ALA A 10 -10.38 -50.51 0.21
N SER A 11 -11.63 -50.43 0.66
CA SER A 11 -12.17 -49.25 1.37
C SER A 11 -11.46 -49.09 2.71
N VAL A 12 -10.60 -48.09 2.84
CA VAL A 12 -10.05 -47.64 4.12
C VAL A 12 -10.97 -46.60 4.73
N THR A 13 -11.72 -47.05 5.71
CA THR A 13 -12.56 -46.17 6.57
C THR A 13 -11.66 -45.53 7.61
N LEU A 14 -11.46 -44.20 7.53
CA LEU A 14 -10.85 -43.40 8.58
C LEU A 14 -11.91 -43.07 9.63
N ARG A 15 -11.74 -43.67 10.81
CA ARG A 15 -12.48 -43.40 12.05
C ARG A 15 -12.05 -42.04 12.60
N SER A 16 -13.05 -41.26 12.98
CA SER A 16 -12.93 -40.07 13.83
C SER A 16 -12.63 -40.47 15.27
N PRO A 17 -11.78 -39.69 16.00
CA PRO A 17 -11.65 -39.86 17.44
C PRO A 17 -12.48 -38.78 18.15
N ASP A 18 -13.68 -39.18 18.57
CA ASP A 18 -14.45 -38.51 19.63
C ASP A 18 -15.28 -39.58 20.29
N GLU A 19 -14.92 -39.88 21.54
CA GLU A 19 -15.70 -40.47 22.61
C GLU A 19 -14.77 -41.19 23.59
N ASP A 20 -14.43 -40.48 24.65
CA ASP A 20 -14.18 -41.04 25.99
C ASP A 20 -13.84 -39.88 26.95
N ALA A 21 -14.85 -39.45 27.67
CA ALA A 21 -14.68 -38.75 28.95
C ALA A 21 -16.00 -38.82 29.74
N ALA A 22 -16.12 -39.85 30.56
CA ALA A 22 -17.09 -39.82 31.64
C ALA A 22 -16.41 -40.33 32.91
N GLU A 23 -16.67 -39.59 33.99
CA GLU A 23 -16.75 -39.99 35.39
C GLU A 23 -15.47 -40.16 36.22
N GLY A 24 -15.42 -39.35 37.24
CA GLY A 24 -14.52 -39.42 38.40
C GLY A 24 -14.82 -38.36 39.43
N GLU A 25 -15.95 -38.55 40.15
CA GLU A 25 -16.24 -37.88 41.45
C GLU A 25 -15.33 -38.43 42.55
N ALA A 26 -14.84 -37.53 43.44
CA ALA A 26 -14.61 -37.81 44.88
C ALA A 26 -14.22 -36.49 45.59
N GLN A 27 -15.10 -35.91 46.29
CA GLN A 27 -15.32 -35.68 47.73
C GLN A 27 -14.08 -35.33 48.57
N ALA A 28 -14.24 -34.13 49.19
CA ALA A 28 -14.03 -33.68 50.57
C ALA A 28 -12.63 -33.81 51.21
N ASP A 29 -12.13 -32.73 51.76
CA ASP A 29 -12.13 -32.55 53.20
C ASP A 29 -11.82 -31.08 53.66
N VAL A 30 -12.33 -30.78 54.84
CA VAL A 30 -12.40 -29.54 55.58
C VAL A 30 -11.09 -29.34 56.38
N GLY A 31 -10.52 -28.13 56.39
CA GLY A 31 -9.46 -27.79 57.31
C GLY A 31 -9.37 -26.27 57.53
N ARG A 32 -9.90 -25.84 58.67
CA ARG A 32 -9.81 -24.49 59.28
C ARG A 32 -8.39 -24.13 59.68
N ASP A 33 -8.08 -22.88 59.60
CA ASP A 33 -7.66 -21.95 60.67
C ASP A 33 -6.56 -21.01 60.14
N GLY A 34 -6.71 -19.76 60.12
CA GLY A 34 -6.49 -18.83 61.22
C GLY A 34 -5.24 -18.02 61.04
N SER A 35 -5.40 -16.72 60.97
CA SER A 35 -4.54 -15.67 61.48
C SER A 35 -4.05 -14.58 60.52
N ARG A 36 -4.79 -13.50 60.49
CA ARG A 36 -4.46 -12.07 60.70
C ARG A 36 -3.03 -11.57 60.50
N ARG A 37 -2.97 -10.51 59.74
CA ARG A 37 -2.15 -9.25 59.77
C ARG A 37 -1.46 -9.05 58.43
N GLY A 38 -1.57 -7.93 57.80
CA GLY A 38 -1.59 -6.55 58.07
C GLY A 38 -1.64 -5.77 56.76
N ALA A 39 -2.49 -4.81 56.76
CA ALA A 39 -2.66 -3.83 55.70
C ALA A 39 -1.42 -2.96 55.52
N ARG A 40 -1.03 -2.70 54.30
CA ARG A 40 -0.31 -1.46 54.00
C ARG A 40 -0.82 -0.94 52.64
N ALA A 41 -1.35 0.26 52.73
CA ALA A 41 -1.99 1.02 51.68
C ALA A 41 -1.01 1.46 50.59
N GLU A 42 -1.54 1.57 49.40
CA GLU A 42 -1.04 2.32 48.25
C GLU A 42 -0.70 3.78 48.56
N PRO A 43 0.01 4.45 47.68
CA PRO A 43 -0.54 5.72 47.27
C PRO A 43 -0.81 5.82 45.77
N ALA A 44 -2.01 6.28 45.46
CA ALA A 44 -2.52 6.68 44.16
C ALA A 44 -1.62 7.72 43.50
N ALA A 45 -1.27 7.47 42.23
CA ALA A 45 -0.65 8.47 41.36
C ALA A 45 -1.75 9.31 40.70
N THR A 46 -1.75 10.58 41.03
CA THR A 46 -2.59 11.65 40.47
C THR A 46 -2.22 11.95 39.04
N PRO A 47 -3.18 12.22 38.12
CA PRO A 47 -2.86 12.62 36.74
C PRO A 47 -2.42 14.08 36.67
N VAL A 48 -1.24 14.29 36.09
CA VAL A 48 -0.70 15.62 35.79
C VAL A 48 -1.47 16.24 34.63
N ARG A 49 -2.21 17.27 34.95
CA ARG A 49 -2.95 18.16 34.03
C ARG A 49 -1.95 19.04 33.29
N ALA A 50 -1.71 18.78 32.00
CA ALA A 50 -0.95 19.67 31.13
C ALA A 50 -1.76 20.95 30.85
N LYS A 51 -1.19 22.08 31.23
CA LYS A 51 -1.71 23.42 30.95
C LYS A 51 -1.52 23.75 29.48
N ALA A 52 -2.60 24.17 28.83
CA ALA A 52 -2.58 24.84 27.55
C ALA A 52 -1.86 26.19 27.67
N GLY A 53 -0.78 26.37 26.95
CA GLY A 53 -0.10 27.64 26.74
C GLY A 53 -0.59 28.24 25.42
N ALA A 54 -1.32 29.35 25.56
CA ALA A 54 -1.72 30.20 24.45
C ALA A 54 -0.58 31.14 24.05
N GLY A 55 -0.45 31.37 22.74
CA GLY A 55 0.01 32.66 22.26
C GLY A 55 1.40 32.71 21.65
N ALA A 56 1.46 32.85 20.35
CA ALA A 56 2.09 34.00 19.72
C ALA A 56 1.94 33.90 18.19
N GLY A 57 1.07 34.73 17.65
CA GLY A 57 0.94 34.92 16.21
C GLY A 57 2.19 35.60 15.65
N VAL A 58 2.78 35.00 14.63
CA VAL A 58 3.79 35.66 13.79
C VAL A 58 3.12 36.14 12.51
N LYS A 59 2.96 37.43 12.44
CA LYS A 59 2.46 38.16 11.27
C LYS A 59 3.44 38.01 10.10
N ALA A 60 2.98 37.45 9.01
CA ALA A 60 3.65 37.47 7.72
C ALA A 60 3.70 38.93 7.20
N ARG A 61 4.88 39.48 7.07
CA ARG A 61 5.13 40.75 6.37
C ARG A 61 5.18 40.49 4.85
N ARG A 62 4.12 40.87 4.20
CA ARG A 62 4.02 41.03 2.75
C ARG A 62 4.88 42.24 2.35
N ARG A 63 5.99 42.03 1.66
CA ARG A 63 6.78 43.07 1.01
C ARG A 63 6.31 43.20 -0.44
N THR A 64 5.46 44.17 -0.67
CA THR A 64 5.21 44.80 -1.97
C THR A 64 6.44 45.64 -2.34
N ARG A 65 7.08 45.36 -3.44
CA ARG A 65 7.98 46.30 -4.10
C ARG A 65 7.23 46.92 -5.27
N ARG A 66 6.97 48.18 -5.11
CA ARG A 66 6.49 49.12 -6.09
C ARG A 66 7.63 49.47 -7.05
N ALA A 67 7.30 49.61 -8.31
CA ALA A 67 8.11 50.20 -9.35
C ALA A 67 8.08 51.74 -9.14
N ASP A 68 9.22 52.38 -9.33
CA ASP A 68 9.28 53.79 -9.69
C ASP A 68 10.30 53.95 -10.82
N ALA A 69 9.83 54.65 -11.82
CA ALA A 69 10.51 55.06 -13.03
C ALA A 69 11.21 56.41 -12.78
N ASP A 70 11.88 56.88 -13.81
CA ASP A 70 12.50 58.20 -14.05
C ASP A 70 14.02 58.25 -13.76
N ASP A 71 14.86 58.83 -14.50
CA ASP A 71 14.82 59.78 -15.62
C ASP A 71 16.28 60.09 -16.05
N ASN A 72 16.48 60.37 -17.33
CA ASN A 72 17.36 61.34 -17.91
C ASN A 72 18.90 61.36 -17.66
N GLY A 73 19.63 61.36 -18.77
CA GLY A 73 21.07 61.70 -18.80
C GLY A 73 21.66 61.72 -20.19
N GLN A 74 21.44 62.77 -20.91
CA GLN A 74 22.10 63.11 -22.18
C GLN A 74 23.62 63.32 -21.99
N GLY A 75 24.43 62.73 -22.87
CA GLY A 75 25.87 63.03 -22.97
C GLY A 75 26.35 62.93 -24.42
N ARG A 76 26.44 64.06 -25.05
CA ARG A 76 27.08 64.33 -26.39
C ARG A 76 28.58 64.08 -26.30
N GLY A 77 29.13 63.38 -27.30
CA GLY A 77 30.56 63.36 -27.57
C GLY A 77 30.81 63.14 -29.07
N GLN A 78 31.11 64.19 -29.76
CA GLN A 78 31.59 64.21 -31.17
C GLN A 78 33.05 63.77 -31.22
N GLY A 79 33.41 62.90 -32.17
CA GLY A 79 34.81 62.69 -32.55
C GLY A 79 34.90 62.24 -34.00
N ARG A 80 35.43 63.13 -34.78
CA ARG A 80 35.75 62.98 -36.22
C ARG A 80 36.87 61.98 -36.45
N GLY A 81 36.81 61.31 -37.64
CA GLY A 81 38.06 61.20 -38.42
C GLY A 81 38.37 59.85 -39.08
N GLN A 82 38.23 59.89 -40.35
CA GLN A 82 39.09 59.40 -41.41
C GLN A 82 38.80 57.99 -42.03
N ASP A 83 38.43 58.13 -43.29
CA ASP A 83 38.41 57.13 -44.34
C ASP A 83 39.74 56.40 -44.49
N HIS A 84 39.70 55.07 -44.61
CA HIS A 84 40.57 54.29 -45.47
C HIS A 84 39.79 53.16 -46.11
N SER A 85 39.48 53.33 -47.35
CA SER A 85 39.07 52.35 -48.32
C SER A 85 40.16 51.29 -48.50
N HIS A 86 39.85 50.05 -48.24
CA HIS A 86 40.59 48.90 -48.77
C HIS A 86 39.57 47.84 -49.26
N ASP A 87 39.50 47.76 -50.56
CA ASP A 87 38.91 46.65 -51.32
C ASP A 87 39.65 45.36 -50.98
N GLY A 88 38.93 44.40 -50.43
CA GLY A 88 39.37 43.01 -50.27
C GLY A 88 38.20 42.05 -50.61
N PRO A 89 38.46 40.90 -51.27
CA PRO A 89 37.47 40.11 -51.96
C PRO A 89 36.50 39.42 -50.99
N ALA A 90 35.26 39.31 -51.46
CA ALA A 90 34.14 38.63 -50.81
C ALA A 90 34.50 37.24 -50.25
N GLY A 91 34.63 37.15 -48.94
CA GLY A 91 34.67 35.89 -48.23
C GLY A 91 33.27 35.33 -48.07
N GLU A 92 33.08 34.10 -48.59
CA GLU A 92 31.85 33.35 -48.44
C GLU A 92 31.45 33.26 -46.96
N GLY A 93 30.25 33.79 -46.65
CA GLY A 93 29.67 33.78 -45.31
C GLY A 93 29.43 32.36 -44.85
N MET A 94 30.16 31.91 -43.82
CA MET A 94 29.80 30.72 -43.07
C MET A 94 28.35 30.79 -42.59
N PRO A 95 27.51 29.74 -42.80
CA PRO A 95 26.17 29.74 -42.27
C PRO A 95 26.24 29.81 -40.74
N ALA A 96 25.50 30.74 -40.17
CA ALA A 96 25.32 30.85 -38.70
C ALA A 96 24.89 29.53 -38.16
N PRO A 97 25.41 29.08 -36.97
CA PRO A 97 25.01 27.81 -36.38
C PRO A 97 23.51 27.85 -36.13
N GLU A 98 22.78 26.93 -36.76
CA GLU A 98 21.34 26.73 -36.51
C GLU A 98 21.11 26.63 -35.02
N ARG A 99 20.38 27.58 -34.45
CA ARG A 99 19.92 27.52 -33.07
C ARG A 99 19.07 26.24 -32.94
N ARG A 100 19.62 25.21 -32.29
CA ARG A 100 18.85 24.05 -31.89
C ARG A 100 17.57 24.53 -31.22
N PRO A 101 16.37 24.06 -31.64
CA PRO A 101 15.13 24.47 -31.05
C PRO A 101 15.22 24.26 -29.53
N ALA A 102 14.82 25.29 -28.77
CA ALA A 102 14.79 25.23 -27.34
C ALA A 102 13.99 23.98 -26.94
N ARG A 103 14.64 23.04 -26.25
CA ARG A 103 13.98 21.84 -25.72
C ARG A 103 12.83 22.33 -24.87
N GLU A 104 11.60 21.99 -25.27
CA GLU A 104 10.42 22.19 -24.44
C GLU A 104 10.72 21.75 -23.01
N PRO A 105 10.21 22.45 -21.99
CA PRO A 105 10.45 22.09 -20.60
C PRO A 105 10.05 20.63 -20.43
N SER A 106 11.02 19.75 -20.25
CA SER A 106 10.76 18.35 -19.98
C SER A 106 9.99 18.28 -18.68
N HIS A 107 8.81 17.67 -18.67
CA HIS A 107 8.11 17.31 -17.44
C HIS A 107 9.00 16.33 -16.65
N ARG A 108 9.90 16.91 -15.86
CA ARG A 108 10.80 16.17 -14.99
C ARG A 108 10.26 16.23 -13.57
N ILE A 109 9.99 15.08 -13.03
CA ILE A 109 9.65 14.87 -11.63
C ILE A 109 10.92 14.37 -10.95
N ALA A 110 11.25 14.91 -9.79
CA ALA A 110 12.47 14.58 -9.06
C ALA A 110 12.15 14.12 -7.64
N GLU A 111 12.97 13.17 -7.15
CA GLU A 111 13.06 12.76 -5.74
C GLU A 111 11.74 12.35 -5.10
N GLN A 112 10.92 11.58 -5.84
CA GLN A 112 9.63 11.13 -5.35
C GLN A 112 9.74 9.84 -4.55
N PRO A 113 9.15 9.76 -3.34
CA PRO A 113 9.01 8.51 -2.61
C PRO A 113 8.20 7.50 -3.41
N ALA A 114 8.77 6.32 -3.65
CA ALA A 114 8.12 5.29 -4.44
C ALA A 114 8.62 3.89 -4.08
N PHE A 115 7.83 2.88 -4.48
CA PHE A 115 8.19 1.46 -4.42
C PHE A 115 8.01 0.81 -5.77
N VAL A 116 8.87 -0.15 -6.11
CA VAL A 116 8.65 -1.02 -7.26
C VAL A 116 7.64 -2.09 -6.87
N LEU A 117 6.50 -2.14 -7.57
CA LEU A 117 5.48 -3.18 -7.39
C LEU A 117 5.80 -4.41 -8.23
N HIS A 118 6.21 -4.19 -9.48
CA HIS A 118 6.54 -5.25 -10.43
C HIS A 118 7.55 -4.75 -11.48
N SER A 119 8.30 -5.69 -12.09
CA SER A 119 9.24 -5.38 -13.17
C SER A 119 9.12 -6.39 -14.31
N TYR A 120 9.19 -5.90 -15.55
CA TYR A 120 9.12 -6.72 -16.78
C TYR A 120 10.35 -6.49 -17.64
N PRO A 121 10.93 -7.53 -18.24
CA PRO A 121 11.93 -7.34 -19.27
C PRO A 121 11.38 -6.50 -20.44
N TYR A 122 12.14 -5.48 -20.84
CA TYR A 122 11.77 -4.62 -21.96
C TYR A 122 12.99 -4.39 -22.85
N ARG A 123 12.91 -4.79 -24.12
CA ARG A 123 14.04 -4.81 -25.04
C ARG A 123 15.23 -5.59 -24.43
N GLU A 124 16.40 -5.48 -25.01
CA GLU A 124 17.58 -6.26 -24.60
C GLU A 124 18.13 -5.86 -23.23
N THR A 125 18.21 -4.56 -22.95
CA THR A 125 18.93 -4.03 -21.78
C THR A 125 18.06 -3.26 -20.78
N SER A 126 16.74 -3.11 -21.02
CA SER A 126 15.85 -2.26 -20.23
C SER A 126 14.83 -3.10 -19.45
N LEU A 127 14.24 -2.46 -18.44
CA LEU A 127 13.06 -2.95 -17.73
C LEU A 127 11.91 -1.94 -17.88
N VAL A 128 10.67 -2.41 -17.93
CA VAL A 128 9.50 -1.64 -17.53
C VAL A 128 9.23 -1.98 -16.08
N ILE A 129 9.16 -0.99 -15.24
CA ILE A 129 8.79 -1.12 -13.82
C ILE A 129 7.44 -0.47 -13.57
N ASP A 130 6.57 -1.17 -12.87
CA ASP A 130 5.33 -0.63 -12.32
C ASP A 130 5.65 -0.15 -10.91
N VAL A 131 5.45 1.13 -10.64
CA VAL A 131 5.81 1.76 -9.37
C VAL A 131 4.59 2.35 -8.70
N PHE A 132 4.59 2.36 -7.37
CA PHE A 132 3.63 3.08 -6.54
C PHE A 132 4.34 4.26 -5.91
N SER A 133 3.96 5.47 -6.31
CA SER A 133 4.51 6.73 -5.82
C SER A 133 3.50 7.42 -4.92
N ARG A 134 3.99 8.08 -3.87
CA ARG A 134 3.14 8.78 -2.91
C ARG A 134 2.28 9.87 -3.54
N ASP A 135 2.90 10.71 -4.38
CA ASP A 135 2.26 11.93 -4.88
C ASP A 135 1.78 11.81 -6.33
N HIS A 136 2.10 10.70 -7.01
CA HIS A 136 1.74 10.47 -8.41
C HIS A 136 1.02 9.13 -8.64
N GLY A 137 0.66 8.42 -7.58
CA GLY A 137 -0.04 7.14 -7.68
C GLY A 137 0.78 6.05 -8.38
N ARG A 138 0.09 5.13 -9.04
CA ARG A 138 0.70 4.02 -9.78
C ARG A 138 1.06 4.44 -11.21
N LEU A 139 2.31 4.21 -11.63
CA LEU A 139 2.77 4.57 -12.96
C LEU A 139 3.80 3.58 -13.51
N ALA A 140 3.95 3.55 -14.85
CA ALA A 140 4.93 2.71 -15.52
C ALA A 140 6.16 3.53 -15.93
N LEU A 141 7.36 3.05 -15.57
CA LEU A 141 8.61 3.69 -15.92
C LEU A 141 9.51 2.74 -16.74
N VAL A 142 10.12 3.27 -17.77
CA VAL A 142 11.18 2.56 -18.52
C VAL A 142 12.53 2.84 -17.87
N ALA A 143 13.12 1.84 -17.26
CA ALA A 143 14.47 1.87 -16.70
C ALA A 143 15.47 1.44 -17.78
N LYS A 144 16.01 2.39 -18.53
CA LYS A 144 16.94 2.14 -19.62
C LYS A 144 18.26 1.60 -19.10
N GLY A 145 18.75 0.51 -19.70
CA GLY A 145 20.03 -0.09 -19.33
C GLY A 145 20.05 -0.81 -17.99
N ALA A 146 18.91 -0.95 -17.28
CA ALA A 146 18.83 -1.61 -15.97
C ALA A 146 19.30 -3.07 -15.97
N LYS A 147 19.21 -3.78 -17.12
CA LYS A 147 19.66 -5.17 -17.27
C LYS A 147 21.15 -5.31 -17.57
N ARG A 148 21.87 -4.22 -17.85
CA ARG A 148 23.31 -4.30 -18.13
C ARG A 148 24.07 -4.84 -16.91
N PRO A 149 25.13 -5.65 -17.10
CA PRO A 149 25.86 -6.29 -16.00
C PRO A 149 26.35 -5.31 -14.92
N HIS A 150 26.80 -4.12 -15.32
CA HIS A 150 27.35 -3.09 -14.43
C HIS A 150 26.38 -1.93 -14.16
N SER A 151 25.07 -2.16 -14.34
CA SER A 151 24.07 -1.12 -14.07
C SER A 151 23.85 -0.96 -12.57
N ALA A 152 24.05 0.25 -12.04
CA ALA A 152 23.70 0.58 -10.66
C ALA A 152 22.19 0.35 -10.37
N LEU A 153 21.32 0.56 -11.37
CA LEU A 153 19.88 0.36 -11.24
C LEU A 153 19.49 -1.09 -10.93
N ARG A 154 20.32 -2.07 -11.31
CA ARG A 154 20.04 -3.49 -11.10
C ARG A 154 19.95 -3.85 -9.60
N GLY A 155 20.79 -3.26 -8.76
CA GLY A 155 20.77 -3.48 -7.32
C GLY A 155 19.74 -2.62 -6.59
N VAL A 156 19.38 -1.46 -7.16
CA VAL A 156 18.48 -0.50 -6.53
C VAL A 156 17.01 -0.83 -6.78
N LEU A 157 16.65 -1.25 -8.01
CA LEU A 157 15.24 -1.49 -8.39
C LEU A 157 14.71 -2.83 -7.82
N GLN A 158 14.77 -2.97 -6.50
CA GLN A 158 14.22 -4.11 -5.76
C GLN A 158 12.79 -3.82 -5.31
N THR A 159 11.93 -4.85 -5.33
CA THR A 159 10.59 -4.77 -4.73
C THR A 159 10.70 -4.62 -3.21
N PHE A 160 9.71 -4.00 -2.58
CA PHE A 160 9.59 -3.82 -1.13
C PHE A 160 10.65 -2.93 -0.49
N GLN A 161 11.50 -2.26 -1.29
CA GLN A 161 12.46 -1.30 -0.78
C GLN A 161 12.01 0.12 -1.05
N PRO A 162 12.10 1.04 -0.08
CA PRO A 162 11.76 2.44 -0.26
C PRO A 162 12.82 3.12 -1.14
N LEU A 163 12.35 3.76 -2.19
CA LEU A 163 13.20 4.43 -3.19
C LEU A 163 12.81 5.90 -3.32
N SER A 164 13.81 6.74 -3.56
CA SER A 164 13.65 8.09 -4.09
C SER A 164 13.83 8.01 -5.60
N MET A 165 12.76 8.27 -6.36
CA MET A 165 12.75 8.10 -7.81
C MET A 165 12.56 9.43 -8.55
N SER A 166 13.24 9.55 -9.68
CA SER A 166 13.09 10.67 -10.61
C SER A 166 12.78 10.15 -12.00
N TRP A 167 11.87 10.82 -12.71
CA TRP A 167 11.51 10.44 -14.08
C TRP A 167 11.17 11.63 -14.94
N SER A 168 11.08 11.40 -16.26
CA SER A 168 10.71 12.42 -17.24
C SER A 168 9.82 11.82 -18.33
N GLY A 169 9.01 12.68 -18.94
CA GLY A 169 8.10 12.33 -20.04
C GLY A 169 6.67 12.70 -19.75
N LYS A 170 5.88 12.85 -20.82
CA LYS A 170 4.44 13.16 -20.79
C LYS A 170 3.57 11.96 -21.17
N SER A 171 4.18 10.91 -21.73
CA SER A 171 3.47 9.71 -22.15
C SER A 171 3.13 8.80 -20.96
N GLU A 172 2.19 7.89 -21.18
CA GLU A 172 1.78 6.87 -20.21
C GLU A 172 2.99 6.05 -19.70
N MET A 173 3.95 5.73 -20.57
CA MET A 173 5.23 5.17 -20.19
C MET A 173 6.30 6.26 -20.12
N ARG A 174 6.70 6.63 -18.90
CA ARG A 174 7.73 7.66 -18.65
C ARG A 174 9.11 7.02 -18.56
N THR A 175 10.15 7.81 -18.68
CA THR A 175 11.54 7.33 -18.58
C THR A 175 12.07 7.60 -17.17
N LEU A 176 12.50 6.57 -16.46
CA LEU A 176 13.25 6.68 -15.20
C LEU A 176 14.58 7.40 -15.47
N THR A 177 14.86 8.47 -14.74
CA THR A 177 16.08 9.27 -14.84
C THR A 177 17.02 9.09 -13.65
N GLY A 178 16.51 8.62 -12.51
CA GLY A 178 17.27 8.30 -11.31
C GLY A 178 16.45 7.47 -10.34
N ALA A 179 17.11 6.64 -9.57
CA ALA A 179 16.54 5.91 -8.45
C ALA A 179 17.62 5.72 -7.39
N GLU A 180 17.31 6.01 -6.15
CA GLU A 180 18.19 5.87 -5.00
C GLU A 180 17.48 5.13 -3.89
N TRP A 181 18.19 4.28 -3.19
CA TRP A 181 17.67 3.57 -2.04
C TRP A 181 17.67 4.50 -0.82
N VAL A 182 16.50 4.64 -0.20
CA VAL A 182 16.34 5.51 1.00
C VAL A 182 16.77 4.79 2.28
N GLY A 183 16.69 3.45 2.30
CA GLY A 183 17.04 2.64 3.47
C GLY A 183 15.92 2.53 4.51
N GLY A 184 16.23 1.89 5.62
CA GLY A 184 15.38 1.88 6.82
C GLY A 184 14.30 0.80 6.86
N MET A 185 14.16 -0.06 5.86
CA MET A 185 13.20 -1.16 5.85
C MET A 185 13.92 -2.51 5.86
N LEU A 186 13.50 -3.41 6.75
CA LEU A 186 13.98 -4.79 6.78
C LEU A 186 13.48 -5.55 5.54
N PRO A 187 14.27 -6.51 5.00
CA PRO A 187 13.81 -7.33 3.90
C PRO A 187 12.71 -8.28 4.33
N LEU A 188 11.71 -8.49 3.47
CA LEU A 188 10.70 -9.52 3.67
C LEU A 188 11.30 -10.88 3.33
N THR A 189 11.05 -11.88 4.17
CA THR A 189 11.52 -13.27 3.99
C THR A 189 10.38 -14.26 4.18
N GLY A 190 10.53 -15.49 3.69
CA GLY A 190 9.55 -16.55 3.89
C GLY A 190 8.12 -16.16 3.52
N ASP A 191 7.17 -16.43 4.41
CA ASP A 191 5.75 -16.14 4.20
C ASP A 191 5.46 -14.64 4.11
N ALA A 192 6.24 -13.80 4.81
CA ALA A 192 6.12 -12.35 4.72
C ALA A 192 6.39 -11.84 3.29
N LEU A 193 7.33 -12.47 2.57
CA LEU A 193 7.62 -12.14 1.18
C LEU A 193 6.42 -12.44 0.27
N LEU A 194 5.77 -13.58 0.45
CA LEU A 194 4.56 -13.96 -0.29
C LEU A 194 3.40 -12.99 0.01
N CYS A 195 3.24 -12.59 1.28
CA CYS A 195 2.28 -11.57 1.69
C CYS A 195 2.58 -10.22 1.02
N GLY A 196 3.85 -9.83 0.91
CA GLY A 196 4.27 -8.63 0.19
C GLY A 196 3.86 -8.66 -1.29
N PHE A 197 4.10 -9.78 -1.99
CA PHE A 197 3.65 -9.94 -3.38
C PHE A 197 2.13 -9.89 -3.52
N TYR A 198 1.39 -10.45 -2.56
CA TYR A 198 -0.06 -10.35 -2.52
C TYR A 198 -0.52 -8.87 -2.40
N VAL A 199 0.07 -8.12 -1.50
CA VAL A 199 -0.22 -6.68 -1.32
C VAL A 199 0.10 -5.90 -2.60
N ASN A 200 1.23 -6.19 -3.27
CA ASN A 200 1.59 -5.58 -4.55
C ASN A 200 0.57 -5.91 -5.65
N GLU A 201 0.13 -7.17 -5.74
CA GLU A 201 -0.89 -7.57 -6.71
C GLU A 201 -2.21 -6.84 -6.49
N LEU A 202 -2.64 -6.66 -5.23
CA LEU A 202 -3.83 -5.88 -4.89
C LEU A 202 -3.69 -4.42 -5.35
N LEU A 203 -2.57 -3.76 -5.08
CA LEU A 203 -2.32 -2.39 -5.56
C LEU A 203 -2.39 -2.30 -7.08
N VAL A 204 -1.78 -3.25 -7.79
CA VAL A 204 -1.82 -3.28 -9.26
C VAL A 204 -3.23 -3.44 -9.80
N LYS A 205 -4.09 -4.20 -9.12
CA LYS A 205 -5.47 -4.49 -9.58
C LYS A 205 -6.48 -3.40 -9.18
N PHE A 206 -6.32 -2.77 -8.03
CA PHE A 206 -7.29 -1.80 -7.50
C PHE A 206 -6.94 -0.34 -7.79
N CYS A 207 -5.66 0.02 -7.82
CA CYS A 207 -5.27 1.41 -8.08
C CYS A 207 -5.25 1.72 -9.57
N ALA A 208 -5.95 2.76 -9.97
CA ALA A 208 -5.83 3.31 -11.31
C ALA A 208 -4.42 3.89 -11.54
N ARG A 209 -4.01 4.03 -12.80
CA ARG A 209 -2.75 4.70 -13.13
C ARG A 209 -2.88 6.19 -12.92
N GLU A 210 -1.81 6.81 -12.40
CA GLU A 210 -1.70 8.26 -12.19
C GLU A 210 -2.75 8.83 -11.23
N ASP A 211 -3.31 7.98 -10.36
CA ASP A 211 -4.24 8.37 -9.31
C ASP A 211 -3.53 8.29 -7.94
N PRO A 212 -3.20 9.45 -7.32
CA PRO A 212 -2.45 9.47 -6.08
C PRO A 212 -3.33 9.11 -4.88
N HIS A 213 -2.84 8.18 -4.07
CA HIS A 213 -3.43 7.75 -2.80
C HIS A 213 -2.40 7.87 -1.66
N PRO A 214 -2.10 9.08 -1.13
CA PRO A 214 -1.05 9.25 -0.12
C PRO A 214 -1.29 8.47 1.18
N GLN A 215 -2.56 8.32 1.60
CA GLN A 215 -2.91 7.54 2.79
C GLN A 215 -2.68 6.05 2.55
N LEU A 216 -3.06 5.53 1.39
CA LEU A 216 -2.79 4.14 1.02
C LEU A 216 -1.29 3.88 0.90
N PHE A 217 -0.52 4.84 0.38
CA PHE A 217 0.95 4.75 0.35
C PHE A 217 1.52 4.63 1.76
N HIS A 218 1.07 5.45 2.70
CA HIS A 218 1.48 5.35 4.10
C HIS A 218 1.14 3.98 4.68
N HIS A 219 -0.09 3.51 4.50
CA HIS A 219 -0.51 2.18 4.98
C HIS A 219 0.26 1.03 4.32
N TYR A 220 0.65 1.17 3.06
CA TYR A 220 1.53 0.20 2.40
C TYR A 220 2.90 0.10 3.08
N VAL A 221 3.52 1.25 3.41
CA VAL A 221 4.78 1.27 4.17
C VAL A 221 4.63 0.59 5.52
N VAL A 222 3.57 0.95 6.28
CA VAL A 222 3.27 0.33 7.59
C VAL A 222 3.06 -1.17 7.45
N THR A 223 2.32 -1.62 6.44
CA THR A 223 2.07 -3.05 6.17
C THR A 223 3.36 -3.82 5.92
N LEU A 224 4.25 -3.32 5.05
CA LEU A 224 5.53 -3.96 4.80
C LEU A 224 6.41 -3.99 6.05
N THR A 225 6.41 -2.92 6.85
CA THR A 225 7.15 -2.85 8.11
C THR A 225 6.65 -3.89 9.10
N ARG A 226 5.34 -4.01 9.30
CA ARG A 226 4.72 -5.00 10.20
C ARG A 226 5.02 -6.43 9.76
N LEU A 227 4.93 -6.71 8.45
CA LEU A 227 5.30 -8.02 7.89
C LEU A 227 6.78 -8.35 8.10
N ALA A 228 7.67 -7.36 7.97
CA ALA A 228 9.10 -7.54 8.18
C ALA A 228 9.50 -7.75 9.66
N HIS A 229 8.61 -7.42 10.61
CA HIS A 229 8.75 -7.66 12.05
C HIS A 229 7.97 -8.89 12.53
N ASP A 230 7.61 -9.80 11.62
CA ASP A 230 6.92 -11.06 11.92
C ASP A 230 5.59 -10.90 12.68
N GLU A 231 4.91 -9.74 12.52
CA GLU A 231 3.56 -9.60 13.04
C GLU A 231 2.59 -10.57 12.34
N PRO A 232 1.51 -11.02 13.03
CA PRO A 232 0.59 -12.00 12.47
C PRO A 232 0.03 -11.56 11.11
N ALA A 233 0.50 -12.20 10.04
CA ALA A 233 0.21 -11.82 8.65
C ALA A 233 -1.29 -11.71 8.36
N VAL A 234 -2.12 -12.57 9.00
CA VAL A 234 -3.59 -12.53 8.80
C VAL A 234 -4.16 -11.18 9.25
N GLN A 235 -3.71 -10.65 10.39
CA GLN A 235 -4.17 -9.36 10.92
C GLN A 235 -3.68 -8.21 10.04
N VAL A 236 -2.38 -8.22 9.72
CA VAL A 236 -1.74 -7.19 8.88
C VAL A 236 -2.41 -7.09 7.51
N LEU A 237 -2.70 -8.23 6.88
CA LEU A 237 -3.36 -8.25 5.58
C LEU A 237 -4.81 -7.77 5.65
N ARG A 238 -5.58 -8.12 6.70
CA ARG A 238 -6.97 -7.64 6.86
C ARG A 238 -7.02 -6.12 7.02
N SER A 239 -6.12 -5.57 7.85
CA SER A 239 -5.95 -4.12 8.01
C SER A 239 -5.68 -3.45 6.66
N PHE A 240 -4.69 -3.94 5.91
CA PHE A 240 -4.34 -3.39 4.60
C PHE A 240 -5.49 -3.46 3.59
N GLU A 241 -6.13 -4.62 3.45
CA GLU A 241 -7.24 -4.83 2.52
C GLU A 241 -8.40 -3.87 2.78
N ARG A 242 -8.72 -3.64 4.04
CA ARG A 242 -9.78 -2.72 4.45
C ARG A 242 -9.43 -1.28 4.06
N VAL A 243 -8.20 -0.85 4.31
CA VAL A 243 -7.71 0.47 3.89
C VAL A 243 -7.70 0.60 2.37
N LEU A 244 -7.23 -0.42 1.66
CA LEU A 244 -7.23 -0.44 0.19
C LEU A 244 -8.64 -0.20 -0.36
N LEU A 245 -9.63 -0.96 0.08
CA LEU A 245 -11.02 -0.81 -0.37
C LEU A 245 -11.57 0.58 -0.05
N ARG A 246 -11.28 1.12 1.13
CA ARG A 246 -11.70 2.47 1.52
C ARG A 246 -11.08 3.53 0.60
N GLU A 247 -9.79 3.50 0.40
CA GLU A 247 -9.05 4.50 -0.38
C GLU A 247 -9.36 4.41 -1.88
N THR A 248 -9.78 3.23 -2.39
CA THR A 248 -10.18 3.05 -3.78
C THR A 248 -11.69 3.22 -4.03
N GLY A 249 -12.42 3.76 -3.05
CA GLY A 249 -13.82 4.16 -3.20
C GLY A 249 -14.86 3.09 -2.85
N TYR A 250 -14.43 1.91 -2.39
CA TYR A 250 -15.31 0.86 -1.88
C TYR A 250 -15.54 1.05 -0.37
N ALA A 251 -16.13 2.19 0.01
CA ALA A 251 -16.32 2.56 1.41
C ALA A 251 -17.08 1.47 2.18
N MET A 252 -16.52 1.08 3.32
CA MET A 252 -17.06 0.04 4.19
C MET A 252 -17.33 0.63 5.57
N ALA A 253 -18.56 1.10 5.82
CA ALA A 253 -19.02 1.38 7.19
C ALA A 253 -19.49 0.06 7.79
N LEU A 254 -18.81 -0.41 8.83
CA LEU A 254 -19.10 -1.70 9.48
C LEU A 254 -19.83 -1.53 10.82
N ASP A 255 -19.91 -0.31 11.33
CA ASP A 255 -20.57 0.05 12.59
C ASP A 255 -22.11 0.21 12.47
N ARG A 256 -22.62 0.29 11.25
CA ARG A 256 -24.03 0.54 10.95
C ARG A 256 -24.52 -0.22 9.74
N THR A 257 -25.82 -0.51 9.73
CA THR A 257 -26.50 -1.12 8.57
C THR A 257 -26.86 -0.06 7.52
N VAL A 258 -27.24 -0.51 6.32
CA VAL A 258 -27.82 0.33 5.25
C VAL A 258 -29.01 1.15 5.75
N ALA A 259 -29.81 0.62 6.67
CA ALA A 259 -30.91 1.32 7.32
C ALA A 259 -30.46 2.31 8.43
N ARG A 260 -29.14 2.56 8.56
CA ARG A 260 -28.52 3.41 9.58
C ARG A 260 -28.75 2.96 11.04
N LYS A 261 -29.13 1.70 11.26
CA LYS A 261 -29.19 1.11 12.59
C LYS A 261 -27.76 0.71 12.99
N ALA A 262 -27.43 0.88 14.29
CA ALA A 262 -26.17 0.40 14.82
C ALA A 262 -26.07 -1.13 14.70
N VAL A 263 -24.87 -1.62 14.38
CA VAL A 263 -24.56 -3.04 14.39
C VAL A 263 -24.48 -3.52 15.83
N MET A 264 -25.25 -4.56 16.17
CA MET A 264 -25.26 -5.17 17.50
C MET A 264 -24.27 -6.34 17.56
N PRO A 265 -23.44 -6.47 18.61
CA PRO A 265 -22.41 -7.52 18.69
C PRO A 265 -22.95 -8.93 18.46
N ASP A 266 -24.09 -9.25 19.04
CA ASP A 266 -24.74 -10.57 18.97
C ASP A 266 -25.58 -10.77 17.69
N GLY A 267 -25.69 -9.73 16.84
CA GLY A 267 -26.44 -9.78 15.60
C GLY A 267 -25.69 -10.59 14.52
N ARG A 268 -26.44 -11.05 13.52
CA ARG A 268 -25.90 -11.73 12.35
C ARG A 268 -26.13 -10.85 11.12
N TYR A 269 -25.08 -10.67 10.32
CA TYR A 269 -25.09 -9.74 9.21
C TYR A 269 -24.49 -10.36 7.96
N VAL A 270 -24.90 -9.84 6.81
CA VAL A 270 -24.25 -10.02 5.51
C VAL A 270 -23.77 -8.66 5.01
N PHE A 271 -22.76 -8.65 4.19
CA PHE A 271 -22.29 -7.45 3.51
C PHE A 271 -22.73 -7.49 2.05
N ASP A 272 -23.64 -6.59 1.67
CA ASP A 272 -24.04 -6.34 0.31
C ASP A 272 -22.96 -5.49 -0.38
N PRO A 273 -22.26 -5.98 -1.42
CA PRO A 273 -21.16 -5.25 -2.05
C PRO A 273 -21.54 -3.89 -2.63
N GLU A 274 -22.81 -3.70 -2.99
CA GLU A 274 -23.30 -2.44 -3.56
C GLU A 274 -23.82 -1.47 -2.50
N ARG A 275 -24.33 -1.99 -1.39
CA ARG A 275 -25.11 -1.19 -0.44
C ARG A 275 -24.56 -1.16 0.98
N GLY A 276 -23.78 -2.17 1.38
CA GLY A 276 -23.16 -2.26 2.71
C GLY A 276 -23.81 -3.28 3.64
N VAL A 277 -23.65 -3.10 4.95
CA VAL A 277 -24.07 -4.05 5.98
C VAL A 277 -25.60 -4.17 6.09
N ARG A 278 -26.10 -5.41 6.11
CA ARG A 278 -27.52 -5.75 6.28
C ARG A 278 -27.69 -6.87 7.30
N GLU A 279 -28.82 -6.88 8.00
CA GLU A 279 -29.19 -7.99 8.88
C GLU A 279 -29.33 -9.28 8.06
N ALA A 280 -28.82 -10.40 8.56
CA ALA A 280 -28.91 -11.67 7.86
C ALA A 280 -30.34 -12.19 7.86
N ALA A 281 -30.83 -12.56 6.67
CA ALA A 281 -32.15 -13.14 6.46
C ALA A 281 -32.05 -14.32 5.46
N SER A 282 -33.07 -15.17 5.42
CA SER A 282 -33.10 -16.35 4.55
C SER A 282 -33.16 -16.01 3.05
N GLU A 283 -33.52 -14.80 2.70
CA GLU A 283 -33.66 -14.32 1.32
C GLU A 283 -32.32 -13.97 0.64
N TRP A 284 -31.23 -13.87 1.42
CA TRP A 284 -29.91 -13.53 0.84
C TRP A 284 -29.27 -14.70 0.10
N PRO A 285 -28.48 -14.43 -0.95
CA PRO A 285 -27.76 -15.46 -1.66
C PRO A 285 -26.88 -16.31 -0.71
N SER A 286 -26.99 -17.63 -0.81
CA SER A 286 -26.29 -18.57 0.09
C SER A 286 -24.76 -18.45 0.05
N HIS A 287 -24.21 -17.89 -1.02
CA HIS A 287 -22.76 -17.64 -1.16
C HIS A 287 -22.28 -16.36 -0.48
N TRP A 288 -23.17 -15.51 0.03
CA TRP A 288 -22.78 -14.33 0.81
C TRP A 288 -22.39 -14.77 2.22
N PRO A 289 -21.20 -14.38 2.69
CA PRO A 289 -20.76 -14.76 4.01
C PRO A 289 -21.60 -14.08 5.10
N VAL A 290 -22.10 -14.88 6.02
CA VAL A 290 -22.74 -14.36 7.23
C VAL A 290 -21.69 -14.17 8.31
N VAL A 291 -21.63 -12.98 8.88
CA VAL A 291 -20.67 -12.60 9.92
C VAL A 291 -21.40 -12.09 11.16
N SER A 292 -20.78 -12.21 12.33
CA SER A 292 -21.31 -11.66 13.57
C SER A 292 -21.13 -10.14 13.60
N GLY A 293 -22.02 -9.45 14.31
CA GLY A 293 -21.86 -8.01 14.52
C GLY A 293 -20.58 -7.68 15.28
N GLN A 294 -20.16 -8.52 16.21
CA GLN A 294 -18.87 -8.34 16.90
C GLN A 294 -17.71 -8.34 15.90
N THR A 295 -17.70 -9.23 14.92
CA THR A 295 -16.66 -9.22 13.86
C THR A 295 -16.64 -7.93 13.06
N LEU A 296 -17.82 -7.38 12.72
CA LEU A 296 -17.89 -6.11 12.00
C LEU A 296 -17.36 -4.94 12.84
N LEU A 297 -17.71 -4.90 14.11
CA LEU A 297 -17.25 -3.86 15.05
C LEU A 297 -15.76 -3.97 15.33
N ASP A 298 -15.23 -5.17 15.51
CA ASP A 298 -13.79 -5.41 15.67
C ASP A 298 -13.04 -4.95 14.40
N MET A 299 -13.52 -5.31 13.22
CA MET A 299 -12.95 -4.84 11.95
C MET A 299 -13.01 -3.31 11.82
N GLU A 300 -14.07 -2.64 12.28
CA GLU A 300 -14.18 -1.19 12.26
C GLU A 300 -13.09 -0.52 13.10
N CYS A 301 -12.76 -1.14 14.24
CA CYS A 301 -11.70 -0.68 15.15
C CYS A 301 -10.29 -1.20 14.77
N ASP A 302 -10.15 -1.95 13.66
CA ASP A 302 -8.90 -2.62 13.25
C ASP A 302 -8.39 -3.63 14.30
N ASP A 303 -9.30 -4.25 15.06
CA ASP A 303 -9.01 -5.24 16.09
C ASP A 303 -9.24 -6.67 15.56
N TYR A 304 -8.18 -7.48 15.48
CA TYR A 304 -8.21 -8.86 14.99
C TYR A 304 -7.71 -9.87 16.04
N HIS A 305 -7.89 -9.58 17.34
CA HIS A 305 -7.44 -10.49 18.40
C HIS A 305 -8.36 -11.70 18.60
N ARG A 306 -9.66 -11.57 18.30
CA ARG A 306 -10.64 -12.66 18.48
C ARG A 306 -10.50 -13.69 17.36
N VAL A 307 -10.45 -14.97 17.72
CA VAL A 307 -10.37 -16.08 16.76
C VAL A 307 -11.52 -16.04 15.75
N GLN A 308 -12.74 -15.73 16.22
CA GLN A 308 -13.92 -15.60 15.36
C GLN A 308 -13.75 -14.46 14.36
N THR A 309 -13.26 -13.30 14.80
CA THR A 309 -13.02 -12.13 13.95
C THR A 309 -11.97 -12.44 12.89
N VAL A 310 -10.88 -13.12 13.24
CA VAL A 310 -9.85 -13.58 12.29
C VAL A 310 -10.46 -14.46 11.20
N ALA A 311 -11.25 -15.45 11.57
CA ALA A 311 -11.85 -16.40 10.62
C ALA A 311 -12.91 -15.72 9.72
N GLN A 312 -13.83 -14.98 10.31
CA GLN A 312 -14.93 -14.35 9.58
C GLN A 312 -14.47 -13.19 8.72
N SER A 313 -13.54 -12.35 9.20
CA SER A 313 -12.96 -11.26 8.41
C SER A 313 -12.22 -11.78 7.18
N LYS A 314 -11.47 -12.89 7.30
CA LYS A 314 -10.82 -13.55 6.16
C LYS A 314 -11.84 -13.95 5.08
N THR A 315 -12.97 -14.52 5.50
CA THR A 315 -14.03 -14.96 4.57
C THR A 315 -14.72 -13.75 3.92
N LEU A 316 -15.06 -12.75 4.72
CA LEU A 316 -15.70 -11.52 4.23
C LEU A 316 -14.80 -10.76 3.25
N MET A 317 -13.55 -10.50 3.61
CA MET A 317 -12.62 -9.76 2.74
C MET A 317 -12.34 -10.52 1.44
N ARG A 318 -12.22 -11.85 1.52
CA ARG A 318 -12.08 -12.70 0.33
C ARG A 318 -13.27 -12.56 -0.62
N PHE A 319 -14.48 -12.56 -0.09
CA PHE A 319 -15.71 -12.38 -0.85
C PHE A 319 -15.73 -11.00 -1.53
N LEU A 320 -15.47 -9.94 -0.77
CA LEU A 320 -15.49 -8.56 -1.28
C LEU A 320 -14.43 -8.31 -2.36
N LEU A 321 -13.18 -8.70 -2.10
CA LEU A 321 -12.10 -8.54 -3.07
C LEU A 321 -12.41 -9.31 -4.37
N ASN A 322 -12.92 -10.54 -4.27
CA ASN A 322 -13.30 -11.32 -5.44
C ASN A 322 -14.44 -10.66 -6.23
N THR A 323 -15.44 -10.12 -5.54
CA THR A 323 -16.58 -9.43 -6.16
C THR A 323 -16.12 -8.17 -6.88
N TYR A 324 -15.33 -7.32 -6.21
CA TYR A 324 -14.86 -6.06 -6.80
C TYR A 324 -13.83 -6.26 -7.93
N LEU A 325 -13.14 -7.39 -7.95
CA LEU A 325 -12.28 -7.79 -9.06
C LEU A 325 -13.05 -8.47 -10.22
N GLY A 326 -14.37 -8.55 -10.13
CA GLY A 326 -15.19 -9.21 -11.16
C GLY A 326 -14.87 -10.71 -11.32
N GLY A 327 -14.45 -11.37 -10.24
CA GLY A 327 -14.05 -12.78 -10.25
C GLY A 327 -12.65 -13.05 -10.81
N ALA A 328 -11.88 -12.01 -11.17
CA ALA A 328 -10.51 -12.20 -11.66
C ALA A 328 -9.62 -12.82 -10.55
N PRO A 329 -8.95 -13.95 -10.80
CA PRO A 329 -8.15 -14.62 -9.79
C PRO A 329 -6.92 -13.79 -9.40
N LEU A 330 -6.52 -13.93 -8.13
CA LEU A 330 -5.24 -13.43 -7.63
C LEU A 330 -4.18 -14.49 -7.84
N ALA A 331 -3.15 -14.18 -8.64
CA ALA A 331 -2.08 -15.11 -8.98
C ALA A 331 -1.26 -15.51 -7.76
N THR A 332 -0.96 -14.56 -6.87
CA THR A 332 -0.25 -14.82 -5.61
C THR A 332 -0.97 -15.81 -4.71
N ARG A 333 -2.30 -15.76 -4.70
CA ARG A 333 -3.11 -16.69 -3.94
C ARG A 333 -3.07 -18.10 -4.51
N GLN A 334 -3.08 -18.24 -5.84
CA GLN A 334 -2.94 -19.56 -6.48
C GLN A 334 -1.58 -20.16 -6.14
N ILE A 335 -0.50 -19.38 -6.20
CA ILE A 335 0.84 -19.83 -5.81
C ILE A 335 0.87 -20.33 -4.36
N LEU A 336 0.22 -19.60 -3.43
CA LEU A 336 0.15 -20.02 -2.02
C LEU A 336 -0.59 -21.36 -1.86
N LEU A 337 -1.69 -21.56 -2.58
CA LEU A 337 -2.42 -22.83 -2.56
C LEU A 337 -1.59 -23.98 -3.17
N ASP A 338 -0.91 -23.71 -4.27
CA ASP A 338 -0.07 -24.71 -4.94
C ASP A 338 1.10 -25.14 -4.04
N LEU A 339 1.73 -24.19 -3.32
CA LEU A 339 2.80 -24.49 -2.36
C LEU A 339 2.33 -25.27 -1.13
N GLN A 340 1.07 -25.10 -0.70
CA GLN A 340 0.50 -25.87 0.42
C GLN A 340 0.13 -27.30 0.03
N ASN A 341 0.03 -27.59 -1.26
CA ASN A 341 -0.31 -28.90 -1.81
C ASN A 341 0.91 -29.71 -2.26
N LEU A 342 2.14 -29.14 -2.11
CA LEU A 342 3.42 -29.83 -2.34
C LEU A 342 3.94 -30.48 -1.06
#